data_24311b02848577cea95fb3c4aec26cfe
#
_entry.id   24311b02848577cea95fb3c4aec26cfe
#
_cell.length_a   1.000
_cell.length_b   1.000
_cell.length_c   1.000
_cell.angle_alpha   90.00
_cell.angle_beta   90.00
_cell.angle_gamma   90.00
#
_symmetry.space_group_name_H-M   'P 1'
#
loop_
_entity.id
_entity.type
_entity.pdbx_description
1 polymer ?
#
loop_
_entity_poly.entity_id
_entity_poly.type
_entity_poly.pdbx_seq_one_letter_code
_entity_poly.pdbx_strand_id
1 'polypeptide(L)'
;MAIAPQVLTEFVHVVTDARRFQQPFSMEMVLNKSERWWNAAEADQVLPTNVAIALFHTWMRRHQLGRKRVLDTLLAATYRAAEVTSLLTLNATDFTVFDELSCIPPLEIR
;
A
#
# COMPACT_ATOMS: atom_id res chain seq x y z
N MET A 1 5.36 -12.38 2.00
CA MET A 1 4.37 -11.28 1.82
C MET A 1 5.13 -9.99 1.55
N ALA A 2 4.81 -9.33 0.46
CA ALA A 2 5.50 -8.09 0.07
C ALA A 2 4.85 -6.87 0.74
N ILE A 3 5.64 -6.07 1.43
CA ILE A 3 5.17 -4.90 2.17
C ILE A 3 5.98 -3.67 1.77
N ALA A 4 5.29 -2.62 1.30
CA ALA A 4 5.89 -1.30 1.08
C ALA A 4 5.66 -0.42 2.32
N PRO A 5 6.56 0.53 2.61
CA PRO A 5 6.39 1.44 3.75
C PRO A 5 5.05 2.20 3.72
N GLN A 6 4.59 2.57 2.55
CA GLN A 6 3.32 3.29 2.40
C GLN A 6 2.14 2.48 2.94
N VAL A 7 2.16 1.16 2.76
CA VAL A 7 1.09 0.28 3.26
C VAL A 7 1.02 0.33 4.78
N LEU A 8 2.17 0.29 5.45
CA LEU A 8 2.22 0.35 6.90
C LEU A 8 1.73 1.71 7.42
N THR A 9 2.16 2.79 6.79
CA THR A 9 1.75 4.13 7.23
C THR A 9 0.27 4.37 6.98
N GLU A 10 -0.28 3.88 5.88
CA GLU A 10 -1.71 3.94 5.59
C GLU A 10 -2.50 3.16 6.65
N PHE A 11 -2.05 1.96 7.00
CA PHE A 11 -2.70 1.14 8.03
C PHE A 11 -2.75 1.89 9.36
N VAL A 12 -1.60 2.44 9.80
CA VAL A 12 -1.54 3.20 11.05
C VAL A 12 -2.50 4.38 11.01
N HIS A 13 -2.50 5.12 9.92
CA HIS A 13 -3.35 6.31 9.77
C HIS A 13 -4.84 5.96 9.85
N VAL A 14 -5.25 4.90 9.16
CA VAL A 14 -6.67 4.53 9.07
C VAL A 14 -7.20 3.99 10.39
N VAL A 15 -6.51 3.03 11.02
CA VAL A 15 -7.06 2.35 12.20
C VAL A 15 -6.96 3.18 13.48
N THR A 16 -6.21 4.27 13.47
CA THR A 16 -6.17 5.21 14.59
C THR A 16 -7.11 6.40 14.39
N ASP A 17 -7.86 6.44 13.30
CA ASP A 17 -8.73 7.57 12.97
C ASP A 17 -10.07 7.47 13.71
N ALA A 18 -10.30 8.40 14.64
CA ALA A 18 -11.55 8.46 15.41
C ALA A 18 -12.78 8.77 14.55
N ARG A 19 -12.61 9.32 13.36
CA ARG A 19 -13.71 9.60 12.44
C ARG A 19 -14.23 8.35 11.74
N ARG A 20 -13.42 7.28 11.68
CA ARG A 20 -13.76 6.02 11.01
C ARG A 20 -14.17 4.93 11.97
N PHE A 21 -13.72 5.01 13.22
CA PHE A 21 -13.97 3.99 14.24
C PHE A 21 -14.47 4.65 15.52
N GLN A 22 -15.52 4.08 16.12
CA GLN A 22 -16.02 4.57 17.41
C GLN A 22 -14.97 4.41 18.51
N GLN A 23 -14.22 3.32 18.45
CA GLN A 23 -13.12 3.05 19.38
C GLN A 23 -11.87 2.76 18.55
N PRO A 24 -11.16 3.81 18.14
CA PRO A 24 -9.93 3.60 17.35
C PRO A 24 -8.88 2.90 18.21
N PHE A 25 -8.01 2.15 17.54
CA PHE A 25 -6.90 1.50 18.22
C PHE A 25 -5.91 2.54 18.72
N SER A 26 -5.23 2.24 19.84
CA SER A 26 -4.20 3.14 20.35
C SER A 26 -3.01 3.16 19.38
N MET A 27 -2.35 4.32 19.31
CA MET A 27 -1.19 4.48 18.44
C MET A 27 -0.10 3.47 18.80
N GLU A 28 0.18 3.28 20.09
CA GLU A 28 1.22 2.37 20.52
C GLU A 28 0.97 0.92 20.09
N MET A 29 -0.26 0.44 20.25
CA MET A 29 -0.61 -0.91 19.80
C MET A 29 -0.45 -1.09 18.30
N VAL A 30 -0.86 -0.09 17.54
CA VAL A 30 -0.80 -0.13 16.08
C VAL A 30 0.65 -0.08 15.59
N LEU A 31 1.49 0.75 16.21
CA LEU A 31 2.90 0.83 15.86
C LEU A 31 3.60 -0.50 16.16
N ASN A 32 3.30 -1.14 17.28
CA ASN A 32 3.87 -2.44 17.60
C ASN A 32 3.51 -3.49 16.55
N LYS A 33 2.27 -3.47 16.09
CA LYS A 33 1.81 -4.40 15.05
C LYS A 33 2.48 -4.12 13.71
N SER A 34 2.59 -2.85 13.35
CA SER A 34 3.27 -2.42 12.14
C SER A 34 4.74 -2.87 12.12
N GLU A 35 5.44 -2.70 13.24
CA GLU A 35 6.83 -3.17 13.37
C GLU A 35 6.95 -4.67 13.21
N ARG A 36 6.02 -5.43 13.81
CA ARG A 36 6.05 -6.89 13.67
C ARG A 36 5.87 -7.33 12.22
N TRP A 37 4.96 -6.70 11.50
CA TRP A 37 4.76 -7.02 10.09
C TRP A 37 5.99 -6.70 9.26
N TRP A 38 6.58 -5.53 9.49
CA TRP A 38 7.75 -5.09 8.73
C TRP A 38 8.96 -6.00 8.96
N ASN A 39 9.12 -6.49 10.18
CA ASN A 39 10.25 -7.31 10.58
C ASN A 39 9.98 -8.82 10.54
N ALA A 40 8.80 -9.23 10.08
CA ALA A 40 8.48 -10.65 10.01
C ALA A 40 9.39 -11.37 9.00
N ALA A 41 9.76 -12.61 9.34
CA ALA A 41 10.66 -13.40 8.50
C ALA A 41 10.09 -13.65 7.10
N GLU A 42 8.77 -13.76 6.98
CA GLU A 42 8.08 -13.99 5.72
C GLU A 42 7.76 -12.71 4.95
N ALA A 43 8.12 -11.54 5.49
CA ALA A 43 7.86 -10.26 4.84
C ALA A 43 9.00 -9.90 3.88
N ASP A 44 8.63 -9.50 2.66
CA ASP A 44 9.55 -8.92 1.69
C ASP A 44 9.35 -7.41 1.70
N GLN A 45 10.35 -6.69 2.16
CA GLN A 45 10.33 -5.22 2.22
C GLN A 45 10.53 -4.67 0.81
N VAL A 46 9.54 -3.93 0.31
CA VAL A 46 9.54 -3.41 -1.06
C VAL A 46 9.64 -1.89 -1.01
N LEU A 47 10.73 -1.36 -1.57
CA LEU A 47 10.98 0.09 -1.57
C LEU A 47 10.86 0.66 -2.99
N PRO A 48 10.47 1.94 -3.14
CA PRO A 48 10.44 2.58 -4.44
C PRO A 48 11.84 2.60 -5.06
N THR A 49 11.92 2.28 -6.35
CA THR A 49 13.16 2.29 -7.13
C THR A 49 13.05 3.33 -8.24
N ASN A 50 14.18 3.58 -8.94
CA ASN A 50 14.16 4.45 -10.12
C ASN A 50 13.20 3.92 -11.18
N VAL A 51 13.10 2.60 -11.34
CA VAL A 51 12.16 1.98 -12.27
C VAL A 51 10.72 2.26 -11.84
N ALA A 52 10.43 2.17 -10.54
CA ALA A 52 9.10 2.48 -10.03
C ALA A 52 8.72 3.94 -10.27
N ILE A 53 9.65 4.87 -10.09
CA ILE A 53 9.40 6.28 -10.33
C ILE A 53 9.08 6.55 -11.81
N ALA A 54 9.85 5.95 -12.72
CA ALA A 54 9.59 6.08 -14.16
C ALA A 54 8.20 5.52 -14.51
N LEU A 55 7.84 4.37 -13.96
CA LEU A 55 6.54 3.74 -14.18
C LEU A 55 5.41 4.59 -13.60
N PHE A 56 5.63 5.18 -12.43
CA PHE A 56 4.69 6.12 -11.82
C PHE A 56 4.33 7.27 -12.78
N HIS A 57 5.34 7.93 -13.34
CA HIS A 57 5.11 9.00 -14.29
C HIS A 57 4.35 8.51 -15.54
N THR A 58 4.74 7.36 -16.05
CA THR A 58 4.09 6.76 -17.23
C THR A 58 2.62 6.49 -16.97
N TRP A 59 2.30 5.86 -15.83
CA TRP A 59 0.92 5.52 -15.50
C TRP A 59 0.07 6.74 -15.21
N MET A 60 0.62 7.74 -14.52
CA MET A 60 -0.13 8.99 -14.27
C MET A 60 -0.55 9.66 -15.58
N ARG A 61 0.33 9.66 -16.58
CA ARG A 61 0.01 10.23 -17.90
C ARG A 61 -0.91 9.34 -18.72
N ARG A 62 -0.61 8.05 -18.78
CA ARG A 62 -1.39 7.09 -19.59
C ARG A 62 -2.85 7.06 -19.19
N HIS A 63 -3.12 7.01 -17.89
CA HIS A 63 -4.46 6.90 -17.35
C HIS A 63 -5.07 8.26 -17.00
N GLN A 64 -4.36 9.35 -17.27
CA GLN A 64 -4.80 10.72 -16.97
C GLN A 64 -5.28 10.87 -15.54
N LEU A 65 -4.47 10.37 -14.60
CA LEU A 65 -4.84 10.34 -13.19
C LEU A 65 -4.60 11.69 -12.54
N GLY A 66 -5.47 12.03 -11.60
CA GLY A 66 -5.40 13.29 -10.88
C GLY A 66 -4.74 13.17 -9.52
N ARG A 67 -4.78 14.26 -8.78
CA ARG A 67 -4.12 14.43 -7.48
C ARG A 67 -4.45 13.31 -6.49
N LYS A 68 -5.69 12.85 -6.46
CA LYS A 68 -6.13 11.82 -5.49
C LYS A 68 -5.49 10.47 -5.71
N ARG A 69 -4.89 10.25 -6.89
CA ARG A 69 -4.29 8.97 -7.27
C ARG A 69 -2.78 8.95 -7.17
N VAL A 70 -2.15 10.07 -6.78
CA VAL A 70 -0.67 10.18 -6.79
C VAL A 70 -0.01 9.11 -5.92
N LEU A 71 -0.41 9.01 -4.66
CA LEU A 71 0.24 8.08 -3.72
C LEU A 71 -0.06 6.62 -4.08
N ASP A 72 -1.29 6.32 -4.47
CA ASP A 72 -1.68 4.97 -4.85
C ASP A 72 -0.98 4.51 -6.12
N THR A 73 -0.77 5.42 -7.06
CA THR A 73 -0.06 5.11 -8.29
C THR A 73 1.41 4.79 -8.02
N LEU A 74 2.04 5.54 -7.12
CA LEU A 74 3.42 5.24 -6.73
C LEU A 74 3.50 3.88 -6.04
N LEU A 75 2.55 3.56 -5.18
CA LEU A 75 2.51 2.27 -4.51
C LEU A 75 2.38 1.13 -5.54
N ALA A 76 1.44 1.25 -6.47
CA ALA A 76 1.25 0.27 -7.53
C ALA A 76 2.52 0.10 -8.38
N ALA A 77 3.15 1.22 -8.75
CA ALA A 77 4.39 1.19 -9.52
C ALA A 77 5.54 0.52 -8.77
N THR A 78 5.60 0.75 -7.46
CA THR A 78 6.63 0.14 -6.61
C THR A 78 6.48 -1.37 -6.60
N TYR A 79 5.27 -1.88 -6.42
CA TYR A 79 5.03 -3.32 -6.45
C TYR A 79 5.27 -3.92 -7.82
N ARG A 80 4.83 -3.25 -8.87
CA ARG A 80 5.04 -3.76 -10.24
C ARG A 80 6.51 -3.83 -10.61
N ALA A 81 7.28 -2.81 -10.23
CA ALA A 81 8.73 -2.78 -10.49
C ALA A 81 9.46 -3.89 -9.73
N ALA A 82 8.93 -4.33 -8.59
CA ALA A 82 9.46 -5.43 -7.81
C ALA A 82 8.92 -6.79 -8.27
N GLU A 83 8.16 -6.82 -9.36
CA GLU A 83 7.52 -8.03 -9.92
C GLU A 83 6.51 -8.68 -8.97
N VAL A 84 5.89 -7.87 -8.12
CA VAL A 84 4.82 -8.30 -7.23
C VAL A 84 3.49 -7.98 -7.91
N THR A 85 2.62 -8.98 -8.04
CA THR A 85 1.33 -8.81 -8.72
C THR A 85 0.16 -8.71 -7.76
N SER A 86 0.37 -9.02 -6.47
CA SER A 86 -0.65 -8.91 -5.43
C SER A 86 -0.34 -7.74 -4.51
N LEU A 87 -1.31 -6.85 -4.34
CA LEU A 87 -1.15 -5.61 -3.59
C LEU A 87 -2.03 -5.62 -2.35
N LEU A 88 -1.41 -5.44 -1.16
CA LEU A 88 -2.12 -5.25 0.09
C LEU A 88 -2.56 -3.80 0.19
N THR A 89 -3.88 -3.54 0.23
CA THR A 89 -4.41 -2.19 0.29
C THR A 89 -5.80 -2.14 0.89
N LEU A 90 -6.12 -1.01 1.53
CA LEU A 90 -7.48 -0.69 1.99
C LEU A 90 -8.34 -0.10 0.87
N ASN A 91 -7.73 0.30 -0.23
CA ASN A 91 -8.38 1.00 -1.35
C ASN A 91 -8.31 0.17 -2.63
N ALA A 92 -8.74 -1.10 -2.56
CA ALA A 92 -8.62 -2.04 -3.68
C ALA A 92 -9.20 -1.50 -4.98
N THR A 93 -10.33 -0.80 -4.92
CA THR A 93 -10.98 -0.26 -6.12
C THR A 93 -10.14 0.79 -6.84
N ASP A 94 -9.25 1.48 -6.12
CA ASP A 94 -8.40 2.51 -6.71
C ASP A 94 -7.30 1.92 -7.59
N PHE A 95 -7.06 0.61 -7.50
CA PHE A 95 -6.02 -0.08 -8.25
C PHE A 95 -6.54 -0.90 -9.41
N THR A 96 -7.85 -0.95 -9.63
CA THR A 96 -8.43 -1.73 -10.74
C THR A 96 -8.04 -1.20 -12.11
N VAL A 97 -7.60 0.05 -12.20
CA VAL A 97 -7.09 0.64 -13.44
C VAL A 97 -5.76 -0.02 -13.86
N PHE A 98 -5.07 -0.69 -12.94
CA PHE A 98 -3.80 -1.37 -13.19
C PHE A 98 -4.04 -2.86 -13.30
N ASP A 99 -4.41 -3.33 -14.49
CA ASP A 99 -4.82 -4.73 -14.74
C ASP A 99 -3.79 -5.78 -14.31
N GLU A 100 -2.55 -5.39 -14.13
CA GLU A 100 -1.45 -6.28 -13.78
C GLU A 100 -1.38 -6.59 -12.29
N LEU A 101 -2.23 -5.96 -11.47
CA LEU A 101 -2.20 -6.12 -10.02
C LEU A 101 -3.47 -6.76 -9.48
N SER A 102 -3.30 -7.67 -8.53
CA SER A 102 -4.38 -8.21 -7.71
C SER A 102 -4.36 -7.52 -6.36
N CYS A 103 -5.52 -7.11 -5.86
CA CYS A 103 -5.61 -6.41 -4.58
C CYS A 103 -6.08 -7.36 -3.49
N ILE A 104 -5.38 -7.33 -2.34
CA ILE A 104 -5.68 -8.19 -1.20
C ILE A 104 -6.08 -7.28 -0.03
N PRO A 105 -7.33 -7.39 0.49
CA PRO A 105 -7.72 -6.61 1.67
C PRO A 105 -6.90 -7.04 2.90
N PRO A 106 -6.54 -6.10 3.79
CA PRO A 106 -5.75 -6.42 4.99
C PRO A 106 -6.38 -7.47 5.90
N LEU A 107 -7.71 -7.56 5.92
CA LEU A 107 -8.44 -8.52 6.75
C LEU A 107 -8.20 -9.98 6.37
N GLU A 108 -7.74 -10.24 5.16
CA GLU A 108 -7.42 -11.59 4.68
C GLU A 108 -6.02 -12.04 5.05
N ILE A 109 -5.20 -11.13 5.58
CA ILE A 109 -3.81 -11.40 5.94
C ILE A 109 -3.69 -11.44 7.46
N ARG A 110 -3.27 -12.58 7.97
CA ARG A 110 -3.16 -12.80 9.41
C ARG A 110 -1.77 -13.23 9.82
#